data_042afbd3ee8705bce06047b0493ad625
#
_entry.id   042afbd3ee8705bce06047b0493ad625
#
_cell.length_a   1.000
_cell.length_b   1.000
_cell.length_c   1.000
_cell.angle_alpha   90.00
_cell.angle_beta   90.00
_cell.angle_gamma   90.00
#
_symmetry.space_group_name_H-M   'P 1'
#
loop_
_entity.id
_entity.type
_entity.pdbx_description
1 polymer ?
#
loop_
_entity_poly.entity_id
_entity_poly.type
_entity_poly.pdbx_seq_one_letter_code
_entity_poly.pdbx_strand_id
1 'polypeptide(L)'
;MLKTYLFLFAAILCEVFGTMLLPITHNFTKLIPSLLLAVFYLIAFYLLTFVVNKLPIAIVYATWSGLGVFTIAILGYIFYKQALSWQAILGLFLIVIGVILVNSFSSKTI
;
A
#
# COMPACT_ATOMS: atom_id res chain seq x y z
N MET A 1 12.21 7.89 -14.02
CA MET A 1 11.84 6.89 -12.99
C MET A 1 11.50 7.48 -11.64
N LEU A 2 12.17 8.52 -11.22
CA LEU A 2 11.85 9.13 -9.93
C LEU A 2 10.39 9.54 -9.86
N LYS A 3 9.87 10.19 -10.89
CA LYS A 3 8.49 10.64 -10.94
C LYS A 3 7.52 9.46 -10.81
N THR A 4 7.84 8.34 -11.47
CA THR A 4 7.00 7.14 -11.40
C THR A 4 6.94 6.60 -9.97
N TYR A 5 8.08 6.51 -9.30
CA TYR A 5 8.10 6.02 -7.92
C TYR A 5 7.44 7.00 -6.95
N LEU A 6 7.51 8.31 -7.22
CA LEU A 6 6.78 9.28 -6.40
C LEU A 6 5.27 9.08 -6.54
N PHE A 7 4.79 8.83 -7.75
CA PHE A 7 3.37 8.52 -7.95
C PHE A 7 2.99 7.22 -7.24
N LEU A 8 3.87 6.21 -7.31
CA LEU A 8 3.61 4.95 -6.63
C LEU A 8 3.52 5.13 -5.11
N PHE A 9 4.45 5.86 -4.52
CA PHE A 9 4.42 6.11 -3.08
C PHE A 9 3.18 6.92 -2.67
N ALA A 10 2.80 7.92 -3.48
CA ALA A 10 1.59 8.68 -3.21
C ALA A 10 0.35 7.79 -3.26
N ALA A 11 0.29 6.88 -4.22
CA ALA A 11 -0.82 5.94 -4.32
C ALA A 11 -0.86 5.01 -3.11
N ILE A 12 0.29 4.51 -2.68
CA ILE A 12 0.37 3.64 -1.50
C ILE A 12 -0.11 4.39 -0.25
N LEU A 13 0.32 5.63 -0.07
CA LEU A 13 -0.12 6.42 1.09
C LEU A 13 -1.63 6.65 1.07
N CYS A 14 -2.19 6.97 -0.08
CA CYS A 14 -3.64 7.17 -0.20
C CYS A 14 -4.38 5.88 0.13
N GLU A 15 -3.91 4.74 -0.39
CA GLU A 15 -4.53 3.46 -0.10
C GLU A 15 -4.43 3.11 1.38
N VAL A 16 -3.26 3.35 2.00
CA VAL A 16 -3.06 3.07 3.41
C VAL A 16 -4.01 3.91 4.27
N PHE A 17 -4.15 5.19 3.98
CA PHE A 17 -5.08 6.03 4.72
C PHE A 17 -6.51 5.54 4.56
N GLY A 18 -6.90 5.14 3.34
CA GLY A 18 -8.22 4.56 3.13
C GLY A 18 -8.42 3.30 3.95
N THR A 19 -7.46 2.39 3.90
CA THR A 19 -7.55 1.11 4.63
C THR A 19 -7.60 1.34 6.15
N MET A 20 -6.88 2.34 6.65
CA MET A 20 -6.92 2.65 8.08
C MET A 20 -8.29 3.17 8.53
N LEU A 21 -9.10 3.65 7.61
CA LEU A 21 -10.47 4.08 7.93
C LEU A 21 -11.46 2.92 7.99
N LEU A 22 -11.09 1.74 7.48
CA LEU A 22 -12.03 0.61 7.43
C LEU A 22 -12.68 0.29 8.78
N PRO A 23 -11.94 0.16 9.89
CA PRO A 23 -12.59 -0.14 11.15
C PRO A 23 -13.55 0.95 11.60
N ILE A 24 -13.29 2.21 11.23
CA ILE A 24 -14.12 3.34 11.63
C ILE A 24 -15.44 3.37 10.87
N THR A 25 -15.50 2.71 9.70
CA THR A 25 -16.73 2.70 8.90
C THR A 25 -17.82 1.84 9.49
N HIS A 26 -17.50 0.95 10.45
CA HIS A 26 -18.47 0.00 11.02
C HIS A 26 -19.28 -0.69 9.92
N ASN A 27 -18.57 -1.43 9.06
CA ASN A 27 -19.14 -2.14 7.91
C ASN A 27 -19.84 -1.20 6.91
N PHE A 28 -19.24 0.00 6.74
CA PHE A 28 -19.73 1.03 5.83
C PHE A 28 -21.10 1.60 6.23
N THR A 29 -21.43 1.51 7.51
CA THR A 29 -22.65 2.15 8.03
C THR A 29 -22.44 3.60 8.39
N LYS A 30 -21.19 4.04 8.60
CA LYS A 30 -20.85 5.43 8.89
C LYS A 30 -20.52 6.15 7.60
N LEU A 31 -21.31 7.18 7.27
CA LEU A 31 -21.22 7.83 5.97
C LEU A 31 -19.88 8.54 5.76
N ILE A 32 -19.44 9.35 6.73
CA ILE A 32 -18.25 10.18 6.54
C ILE A 32 -16.98 9.35 6.38
N PRO A 33 -16.66 8.39 7.27
CA PRO A 33 -15.48 7.55 7.05
C PRO A 33 -15.56 6.75 5.74
N SER A 34 -16.75 6.29 5.37
CA SER A 34 -16.93 5.51 4.14
C SER A 34 -16.65 6.36 2.91
N LEU A 35 -17.11 7.62 2.89
CA LEU A 35 -16.85 8.53 1.77
C LEU A 35 -15.37 8.88 1.69
N LEU A 36 -14.72 9.14 2.83
CA LEU A 36 -13.30 9.45 2.84
C LEU A 36 -12.48 8.27 2.32
N LEU A 37 -12.82 7.07 2.75
CA LEU A 37 -12.16 5.87 2.26
C LEU A 37 -12.29 5.74 0.75
N ALA A 38 -13.50 5.96 0.23
CA ALA A 38 -13.75 5.88 -1.21
C ALA A 38 -12.90 6.89 -1.97
N VAL A 39 -12.79 8.12 -1.47
CA VAL A 39 -11.99 9.16 -2.11
C VAL A 39 -10.52 8.77 -2.12
N PHE A 40 -9.98 8.29 -1.00
CA PHE A 40 -8.59 7.87 -0.94
C PHE A 40 -8.30 6.73 -1.92
N TYR A 41 -9.20 5.75 -2.02
CA TYR A 41 -9.01 4.63 -2.93
C TYR A 41 -9.08 5.08 -4.39
N LEU A 42 -10.01 5.97 -4.71
CA LEU A 42 -10.11 6.49 -6.08
C LEU A 42 -8.85 7.23 -6.48
N ILE A 43 -8.31 8.07 -5.58
CA ILE A 43 -7.07 8.77 -5.85
C ILE A 43 -5.92 7.77 -6.03
N ALA A 44 -5.84 6.77 -5.17
CA ALA A 44 -4.77 5.76 -5.23
C ALA A 44 -4.79 5.04 -6.58
N PHE A 45 -5.95 4.57 -7.00
CA PHE A 45 -6.06 3.85 -8.27
C PHE A 45 -5.79 4.75 -9.46
N TYR A 46 -6.23 6.00 -9.41
CA TYR A 46 -5.93 6.94 -10.48
C TYR A 46 -4.42 7.15 -10.63
N LEU A 47 -3.72 7.34 -9.51
CA LEU A 47 -2.27 7.51 -9.55
C LEU A 47 -1.58 6.25 -10.07
N LEU A 48 -2.11 5.06 -9.75
CA LEU A 48 -1.52 3.81 -10.23
C LEU A 48 -1.61 3.68 -11.74
N THR A 49 -2.60 4.29 -12.39
CA THR A 49 -2.69 4.20 -13.85
C THR A 49 -1.46 4.80 -14.54
N PHE A 50 -0.85 5.81 -13.94
CA PHE A 50 0.39 6.39 -14.49
C PHE A 50 1.59 5.49 -14.22
N VAL A 51 1.58 4.78 -13.11
CA VAL A 51 2.70 3.92 -12.71
C VAL A 51 2.78 2.68 -13.59
N VAL A 52 1.63 2.06 -13.88
CA VAL A 52 1.62 0.82 -14.66
C VAL A 52 1.99 1.04 -16.12
N ASN A 53 2.03 2.29 -16.58
CA ASN A 53 2.55 2.60 -17.91
C ASN A 53 4.07 2.54 -17.98
N LYS A 54 4.76 2.59 -16.85
CA LYS A 54 6.22 2.67 -16.79
C LYS A 54 6.88 1.46 -16.18
N LEU A 55 6.16 0.71 -15.35
CA LEU A 55 6.70 -0.45 -14.65
C LEU A 55 5.83 -1.67 -14.94
N PRO A 56 6.42 -2.88 -14.95
CA PRO A 56 5.60 -4.09 -15.06
C PRO A 56 4.57 -4.15 -13.94
N ILE A 57 3.36 -4.59 -14.27
CA ILE A 57 2.26 -4.57 -13.30
C ILE A 57 2.55 -5.48 -12.10
N ALA A 58 3.29 -6.57 -12.29
CA ALA A 58 3.65 -7.44 -11.20
C ALA A 58 4.57 -6.74 -10.19
N ILE A 59 5.51 -5.93 -10.70
CA ILE A 59 6.42 -5.16 -9.84
C ILE A 59 5.64 -4.10 -9.07
N VAL A 60 4.72 -3.42 -9.75
CA VAL A 60 3.87 -2.42 -9.11
C VAL A 60 3.05 -3.05 -7.99
N TYR A 61 2.43 -4.18 -8.28
CA TYR A 61 1.57 -4.84 -7.31
C TYR A 61 2.35 -5.35 -6.11
N ALA A 62 3.51 -5.96 -6.35
CA ALA A 62 4.36 -6.46 -5.27
C ALA A 62 4.83 -5.30 -4.38
N THR A 63 5.26 -4.20 -4.98
CA THR A 63 5.73 -3.04 -4.23
C THR A 63 4.59 -2.42 -3.42
N TRP A 64 3.44 -2.24 -4.06
CA TRP A 64 2.26 -1.68 -3.40
C TRP A 64 1.85 -2.55 -2.22
N SER A 65 1.70 -3.86 -2.46
CA SER A 65 1.26 -4.77 -1.40
C SER A 65 2.28 -4.83 -0.25
N GLY A 66 3.55 -4.94 -0.57
CA GLY A 66 4.58 -5.08 0.45
C GLY A 66 4.75 -3.84 1.31
N LEU A 67 4.91 -2.69 0.66
CA LEU A 67 5.06 -1.44 1.41
C LEU A 67 3.77 -1.04 2.12
N GLY A 68 2.62 -1.31 1.49
CA GLY A 68 1.34 -1.04 2.12
C GLY A 68 1.12 -1.86 3.37
N VAL A 69 1.37 -3.16 3.29
CA VAL A 69 1.22 -4.06 4.44
C VAL A 69 2.15 -3.65 5.58
N PHE A 70 3.40 -3.34 5.26
CA PHE A 70 4.37 -2.93 6.27
C PHE A 70 3.93 -1.64 6.96
N THR A 71 3.50 -0.65 6.18
CA THR A 71 3.03 0.63 6.71
C THR A 71 1.80 0.44 7.58
N ILE A 72 0.85 -0.38 7.11
CA ILE A 72 -0.38 -0.65 7.87
C ILE A 72 -0.08 -1.37 9.17
N ALA A 73 0.92 -2.27 9.17
CA ALA A 73 1.31 -2.94 10.40
C ALA A 73 1.80 -1.95 11.45
N ILE A 74 2.59 -0.97 11.03
CA ILE A 74 3.07 0.08 11.92
C ILE A 74 1.91 0.95 12.42
N LEU A 75 1.07 1.43 11.51
CA LEU A 75 -0.04 2.30 11.87
C LEU A 75 -1.10 1.57 12.69
N GLY A 76 -1.34 0.30 12.39
CA GLY A 76 -2.27 -0.51 13.17
C GLY A 76 -1.80 -0.67 14.61
N TYR A 77 -0.49 -0.82 14.81
CA TYR A 77 0.06 -0.87 16.16
C TYR A 77 -0.13 0.47 16.89
N ILE A 78 0.18 1.57 16.20
CA ILE A 78 0.15 2.90 16.81
C ILE A 78 -1.28 3.33 17.14
N PHE A 79 -2.20 3.19 16.18
CA PHE A 79 -3.55 3.76 16.30
C PHE A 79 -4.57 2.77 16.85
N TYR A 80 -4.42 1.49 16.55
CA TYR A 80 -5.38 0.46 16.97
C TYR A 80 -4.80 -0.50 17.98
N LYS A 81 -3.54 -0.30 18.39
CA LYS A 81 -2.86 -1.13 19.39
C LYS A 81 -2.86 -2.61 19.02
N GLN A 82 -2.77 -2.90 17.72
CA GLN A 82 -2.74 -4.27 17.23
C GLN A 82 -1.29 -4.73 17.17
N ALA A 83 -0.88 -5.46 18.20
CA ALA A 83 0.48 -5.98 18.25
C ALA A 83 0.59 -7.28 17.45
N LEU A 84 1.72 -7.46 16.79
CA LEU A 84 2.00 -8.66 16.01
C LEU A 84 3.03 -9.51 16.72
N SER A 85 2.94 -10.83 16.53
CA SER A 85 3.95 -11.76 17.03
C SER A 85 5.28 -11.50 16.34
N TRP A 86 6.38 -11.98 16.97
CA TRP A 86 7.69 -11.82 16.35
C TRP A 86 7.77 -12.57 15.01
N GLN A 87 7.06 -13.71 14.89
CA GLN A 87 7.01 -14.45 13.63
C GLN A 87 6.35 -13.63 12.52
N ALA A 88 5.27 -12.93 12.85
CA ALA A 88 4.60 -12.07 11.88
C ALA A 88 5.51 -10.91 11.47
N ILE A 89 6.22 -10.32 12.41
CA ILE A 89 7.17 -9.24 12.11
C ILE A 89 8.27 -9.75 11.18
N LEU A 90 8.80 -10.94 11.45
CA LEU A 90 9.79 -11.55 10.58
C LEU A 90 9.25 -11.71 9.17
N GLY A 91 8.00 -12.20 9.04
CA GLY A 91 7.37 -12.33 7.74
C GLY A 91 7.25 -11.02 7.00
N LEU A 92 6.92 -9.93 7.70
CA LEU A 92 6.85 -8.60 7.08
C LEU A 92 8.20 -8.15 6.55
N PHE A 93 9.28 -8.40 7.29
CA PHE A 93 10.62 -8.06 6.80
C PHE A 93 10.99 -8.89 5.58
N LEU A 94 10.59 -10.15 5.53
CA LEU A 94 10.83 -10.99 4.35
C LEU A 94 10.08 -10.44 3.14
N ILE A 95 8.86 -9.95 3.32
CA ILE A 95 8.11 -9.31 2.23
C ILE A 95 8.86 -8.09 1.71
N VAL A 96 9.37 -7.25 2.61
CA VAL A 96 10.09 -6.04 2.21
C VAL A 96 11.37 -6.41 1.46
N ILE A 97 12.09 -7.42 1.91
CA ILE A 97 13.28 -7.91 1.21
C ILE A 97 12.90 -8.38 -0.20
N GLY A 98 11.78 -9.11 -0.33
CA GLY A 98 11.29 -9.53 -1.64
C GLY A 98 10.96 -8.35 -2.54
N VAL A 99 10.33 -7.32 -1.99
CA VAL A 99 10.03 -6.09 -2.75
C VAL A 99 11.31 -5.44 -3.26
N ILE A 100 12.33 -5.37 -2.42
CA ILE A 100 13.62 -4.81 -2.82
C ILE A 100 14.22 -5.62 -3.97
N LEU A 101 14.16 -6.95 -3.87
CA LEU A 101 14.71 -7.81 -4.92
C LEU A 101 13.98 -7.64 -6.23
N VAL A 102 12.65 -7.62 -6.23
CA VAL A 102 11.92 -7.50 -7.50
C VAL A 102 12.17 -6.14 -8.14
N ASN A 103 12.34 -5.09 -7.35
CA ASN A 103 12.62 -3.77 -7.92
C ASN A 103 14.05 -3.65 -8.41
N SER A 104 15.01 -4.28 -7.72
CA SER A 104 16.42 -4.20 -8.10
C SER A 104 16.72 -4.97 -9.39
N PHE A 105 16.01 -6.05 -9.62
CA PHE A 105 16.27 -6.92 -10.78
C PHE A 105 15.11 -6.92 -11.76
N SER A 106 14.22 -5.94 -11.70
CA SER A 106 13.09 -5.87 -12.61
C SER A 106 13.57 -5.47 -14.00
N SER A 107 12.89 -6.03 -15.00
CA SER A 107 13.09 -5.66 -16.40
C SER A 107 11.96 -4.72 -16.82
N LYS A 108 12.32 -3.64 -17.53
CA LYS A 108 11.32 -2.73 -18.07
C LYS A 108 10.75 -3.21 -19.39
N THR A 109 11.44 -4.11 -20.03
CA THR A 109 11.00 -4.61 -21.34
C THR A 109 10.04 -5.75 -21.14
N ILE A 110 8.96 -5.65 -21.83
CA ILE A 110 7.93 -6.68 -21.82
C ILE A 110 7.74 -7.16 -23.24
#